data_ec589504c7e9ff3cb50cc308ee4a3fba
#
_entry.id   ec589504c7e9ff3cb50cc308ee4a3fba
#
_cell.length_a   1.000
_cell.length_b   1.000
_cell.length_c   1.000
_cell.angle_alpha   90.00
_cell.angle_beta   90.00
_cell.angle_gamma   90.00
#
_symmetry.space_group_name_H-M   'P 1'
#
loop_
_entity.id
_entity.type
_entity.pdbx_description
1 polymer ?
#
loop_
_entity_poly.entity_id
_entity_poly.type
_entity_poly.pdbx_seq_one_letter_code
_entity_poly.pdbx_strand_id
1 'polypeptide(L)'
;RFHVGQMAEFDDFPILWSWFEEDALLKELGREPLHTDSEGYFAHPDLWNLLIRKLCLDYRKMLRDNPGFHSTGTAIFEFSRGTEHGGYRTAFSHLEEEVLKKAAVLYINVSWEESLRKNRRRYNPEKPDSILEHGLSDEKLEHLYKETDWQDVSKKNKIYVPIQGYKVPYVVFD
;
A
#
# COMPACT_ATOMS: atom_id res chain seq x y z
N ARG A 1 5.88 -1.13 30.48
CA ARG A 1 5.59 -2.42 29.81
C ARG A 1 4.51 -2.11 28.77
N PHE A 2 4.86 -2.10 27.49
CA PHE A 2 3.88 -1.92 26.42
C PHE A 2 3.15 -3.26 26.25
N HIS A 3 1.84 -3.26 26.46
CA HIS A 3 1.00 -4.38 26.09
C HIS A 3 0.63 -4.19 24.62
N VAL A 4 1.34 -4.86 23.74
CA VAL A 4 0.93 -4.98 22.35
C VAL A 4 -0.14 -6.06 22.32
N GLY A 5 -1.39 -5.67 22.02
CA GLY A 5 -2.48 -6.58 21.79
C GLY A 5 -2.27 -7.38 20.49
N GLN A 6 -3.30 -8.06 20.06
CA GLN A 6 -3.30 -8.75 18.76
C GLN A 6 -3.12 -7.74 17.64
N MET A 7 -2.22 -8.00 16.67
CA MET A 7 -2.08 -7.21 15.45
C MET A 7 -2.56 -8.02 14.25
N ALA A 8 -3.29 -7.36 13.35
CA ALA A 8 -3.63 -7.87 12.03
C ALA A 8 -3.08 -6.90 10.99
N GLU A 9 -2.30 -7.39 10.06
CA GLU A 9 -1.65 -6.62 9.01
C GLU A 9 -2.34 -6.86 7.67
N PHE A 10 -2.61 -5.78 6.96
CA PHE A 10 -3.21 -5.74 5.63
C PHE A 10 -2.28 -4.92 4.75
N ASP A 11 -1.36 -5.61 4.08
CA ASP A 11 -0.34 -5.05 3.21
C ASP A 11 -0.71 -5.32 1.75
N ASP A 12 -0.67 -4.30 0.90
CA ASP A 12 -1.01 -4.46 -0.51
C ASP A 12 0.16 -5.02 -1.34
N PHE A 13 1.38 -4.96 -0.84
CA PHE A 13 2.55 -5.41 -1.58
C PHE A 13 2.58 -6.93 -1.86
N PRO A 14 2.26 -7.84 -0.90
CA PRO A 14 2.14 -9.27 -1.20
C PRO A 14 1.08 -9.60 -2.25
N ILE A 15 -0.01 -8.84 -2.30
CA ILE A 15 -1.06 -9.02 -3.31
C ILE A 15 -0.53 -8.60 -4.68
N LEU A 16 0.11 -7.42 -4.75
CA LEU A 16 0.76 -6.93 -5.96
C LEU A 16 1.80 -7.95 -6.47
N TRP A 17 2.64 -8.46 -5.57
CA TRP A 17 3.67 -9.44 -5.91
C TRP A 17 3.06 -10.70 -6.53
N SER A 18 2.01 -11.24 -5.92
CA SER A 18 1.33 -12.44 -6.44
C SER A 18 0.74 -12.23 -7.85
N TRP A 19 0.28 -11.03 -8.17
CA TRP A 19 -0.21 -10.72 -9.52
C TRP A 19 0.91 -10.74 -10.57
N PHE A 20 2.11 -10.29 -10.21
CA PHE A 20 3.28 -10.40 -11.10
C PHE A 20 3.71 -11.87 -11.30
N GLU A 21 3.66 -12.67 -10.23
CA GLU A 21 3.93 -14.10 -10.30
C GLU A 21 2.89 -14.84 -11.16
N GLU A 22 1.60 -14.53 -11.01
CA GLU A 22 0.52 -15.06 -11.84
C GLU A 22 0.75 -14.75 -13.32
N ASP A 23 1.13 -13.53 -13.66
CA ASP A 23 1.43 -13.13 -15.04
C ASP A 23 2.68 -13.83 -15.59
N ALA A 24 3.69 -14.08 -14.77
CA ALA A 24 4.84 -14.87 -15.18
C ALA A 24 4.44 -16.32 -15.51
N LEU A 25 3.62 -16.94 -14.69
CA LEU A 25 3.08 -18.29 -14.93
C LEU A 25 2.16 -18.34 -16.17
N LEU A 26 1.36 -17.30 -16.39
CA LEU A 26 0.54 -17.21 -17.62
C LEU A 26 1.40 -17.17 -18.88
N LYS A 27 2.51 -16.42 -18.86
CA LYS A 27 3.48 -16.38 -19.97
C LYS A 27 4.10 -17.76 -20.22
N GLU A 28 4.46 -18.50 -19.17
CA GLU A 28 4.96 -19.89 -19.32
C GLU A 28 3.92 -20.82 -19.96
N LEU A 29 2.63 -20.58 -19.69
CA LEU A 29 1.51 -21.30 -20.30
C LEU A 29 1.15 -20.81 -21.72
N GLY A 30 1.90 -19.82 -22.25
CA GLY A 30 1.63 -19.22 -23.56
C GLY A 30 0.37 -18.36 -23.58
N ARG A 31 0.02 -17.75 -22.44
CA ARG A 31 -1.13 -16.85 -22.28
C ARG A 31 -0.66 -15.41 -22.11
N GLU A 32 -1.55 -14.47 -22.44
CA GLU A 32 -1.31 -13.05 -22.17
C GLU A 32 -1.40 -12.75 -20.66
N PRO A 33 -0.59 -11.82 -20.14
CA PRO A 33 -0.70 -11.31 -18.80
C PRO A 33 -2.09 -10.72 -18.52
N LEU A 34 -2.56 -10.81 -17.27
CA LEU A 34 -3.83 -10.24 -16.84
C LEU A 34 -3.66 -8.88 -16.13
N HIS A 35 -2.53 -8.69 -15.48
CA HIS A 35 -2.33 -7.56 -14.56
C HIS A 35 -1.30 -6.56 -15.07
N THR A 36 -0.30 -7.03 -15.83
CA THR A 36 0.87 -6.23 -16.21
C THR A 36 1.00 -6.06 -17.73
N ASP A 37 1.60 -4.94 -18.12
CA ASP A 37 2.04 -4.70 -19.49
C ASP A 37 3.44 -5.29 -19.78
N SER A 38 3.94 -5.06 -20.99
CA SER A 38 5.25 -5.55 -21.44
C SER A 38 6.43 -4.89 -20.72
N GLU A 39 6.23 -3.72 -20.10
CA GLU A 39 7.25 -2.96 -19.37
C GLU A 39 7.27 -3.29 -17.88
N GLY A 40 6.29 -4.09 -17.42
CA GLY A 40 6.14 -4.49 -16.02
C GLY A 40 5.52 -3.39 -15.15
N TYR A 41 4.61 -2.60 -15.71
CA TYR A 41 3.66 -1.77 -15.00
C TYR A 41 2.29 -2.41 -15.00
N PHE A 42 1.38 -1.93 -14.20
CA PHE A 42 0.00 -2.38 -14.27
C PHE A 42 -0.64 -1.99 -15.60
N ALA A 43 -1.25 -2.96 -16.28
CA ALA A 43 -1.94 -2.75 -17.54
C ALA A 43 -3.14 -1.77 -17.41
N HIS A 44 -3.72 -1.67 -16.23
CA HIS A 44 -4.84 -0.79 -15.92
C HIS A 44 -4.61 -0.04 -14.61
N PRO A 45 -4.71 1.31 -14.61
CA PRO A 45 -4.53 2.12 -13.39
C PRO A 45 -5.45 1.74 -12.22
N ASP A 46 -6.64 1.20 -12.51
CA ASP A 46 -7.61 0.75 -11.49
C ASP A 46 -7.11 -0.40 -10.63
N LEU A 47 -6.08 -1.13 -11.05
CA LEU A 47 -5.49 -2.20 -10.24
C LEU A 47 -4.91 -1.64 -8.93
N TRP A 48 -4.36 -0.43 -8.92
CA TRP A 48 -3.93 0.25 -7.71
C TRP A 48 -5.09 0.48 -6.72
N ASN A 49 -6.28 0.80 -7.25
CA ASN A 49 -7.49 0.98 -6.47
C ASN A 49 -8.06 -0.35 -5.99
N LEU A 50 -7.95 -1.39 -6.81
CA LEU A 50 -8.37 -2.75 -6.47
C LEU A 50 -7.56 -3.30 -5.29
N LEU A 51 -6.26 -2.99 -5.19
CA LEU A 51 -5.44 -3.34 -4.03
C LEU A 51 -6.06 -2.79 -2.74
N ILE A 52 -6.41 -1.50 -2.68
CA ILE A 52 -7.05 -0.89 -1.49
C ILE A 52 -8.38 -1.58 -1.16
N ARG A 53 -9.20 -1.86 -2.18
CA ARG A 53 -10.47 -2.58 -1.99
C ARG A 53 -10.25 -4.00 -1.48
N LYS A 54 -9.16 -4.65 -1.90
CA LYS A 54 -8.79 -5.98 -1.45
C LYS A 54 -8.43 -5.98 0.05
N LEU A 55 -7.63 -4.98 0.50
CA LEU A 55 -7.35 -4.82 1.93
C LEU A 55 -8.62 -4.63 2.74
N CYS A 56 -9.57 -3.79 2.28
CA CYS A 56 -10.84 -3.59 2.94
C CYS A 56 -11.69 -4.87 3.00
N LEU A 57 -11.70 -5.66 1.92
CA LEU A 57 -12.40 -6.95 1.87
C LEU A 57 -11.82 -7.93 2.91
N ASP A 58 -10.51 -8.04 3.01
CA ASP A 58 -9.86 -8.97 3.93
C ASP A 58 -10.05 -8.52 5.40
N TYR A 59 -10.03 -7.21 5.65
CA TYR A 59 -10.40 -6.64 6.95
C TYR A 59 -11.86 -6.97 7.34
N ARG A 60 -12.82 -6.82 6.42
CA ARG A 60 -14.22 -7.21 6.69
C ARG A 60 -14.38 -8.68 6.99
N LYS A 61 -13.64 -9.55 6.28
CA LYS A 61 -13.65 -11.00 6.57
C LYS A 61 -13.13 -11.24 8.00
N MET A 62 -11.99 -10.63 8.36
CA MET A 62 -11.42 -10.76 9.70
C MET A 62 -12.39 -10.27 10.78
N LEU A 63 -13.07 -9.14 10.60
CA LEU A 63 -14.06 -8.63 11.56
C LEU A 63 -15.30 -9.53 11.67
N ARG A 64 -15.74 -10.13 10.55
CA ARG A 64 -16.85 -11.08 10.57
C ARG A 64 -16.49 -12.33 11.40
N ASP A 65 -15.26 -12.82 11.23
CA ASP A 65 -14.79 -14.02 11.91
C ASP A 65 -14.36 -13.72 13.37
N ASN A 66 -14.02 -12.47 13.69
CA ASN A 66 -13.68 -11.98 15.03
C ASN A 66 -14.30 -10.60 15.31
N PRO A 67 -15.60 -10.51 15.62
CA PRO A 67 -16.29 -9.23 15.86
C PRO A 67 -15.73 -8.41 17.03
N GLY A 68 -15.09 -9.07 17.99
CA GLY A 68 -14.45 -8.45 19.17
C GLY A 68 -13.02 -7.99 18.96
N PHE A 69 -12.46 -8.12 17.75
CA PHE A 69 -11.04 -7.86 17.48
C PHE A 69 -10.53 -6.54 18.08
N HIS A 70 -11.25 -5.44 17.88
CA HIS A 70 -10.83 -4.11 18.32
C HIS A 70 -10.95 -3.85 19.84
N SER A 71 -11.43 -4.81 20.63
CA SER A 71 -11.36 -4.68 22.09
C SER A 71 -9.91 -4.76 22.61
N THR A 72 -9.06 -5.50 21.90
CA THR A 72 -7.64 -5.71 22.27
C THR A 72 -6.68 -5.68 21.08
N GLY A 73 -7.22 -5.64 19.86
CA GLY A 73 -6.45 -5.75 18.63
C GLY A 73 -6.34 -4.44 17.84
N THR A 74 -5.28 -4.33 17.06
CA THR A 74 -5.02 -3.23 16.12
C THR A 74 -4.86 -3.79 14.71
N ALA A 75 -5.61 -3.23 13.76
CA ALA A 75 -5.42 -3.50 12.33
C ALA A 75 -4.47 -2.46 11.74
N ILE A 76 -3.49 -2.92 10.98
CA ILE A 76 -2.54 -2.07 10.25
C ILE A 76 -2.80 -2.24 8.77
N PHE A 77 -3.07 -1.14 8.08
CA PHE A 77 -3.16 -1.08 6.63
C PHE A 77 -1.88 -0.44 6.11
N GLU A 78 -1.11 -1.19 5.32
CA GLU A 78 0.14 -0.71 4.75
C GLU A 78 0.01 -0.57 3.23
N PHE A 79 0.28 0.62 2.73
CA PHE A 79 0.36 0.90 1.29
C PHE A 79 1.12 2.20 1.02
N SER A 80 1.76 2.28 -0.14
CA SER A 80 2.42 3.48 -0.64
C SER A 80 1.81 3.90 -1.98
N ARG A 81 1.67 5.21 -2.21
CA ARG A 81 1.11 5.75 -3.47
C ARG A 81 1.85 7.00 -3.92
N GLY A 82 2.40 6.90 -5.13
CA GLY A 82 2.84 8.08 -5.86
C GLY A 82 1.70 8.72 -6.65
N THR A 83 1.93 9.93 -7.17
CA THR A 83 0.95 10.67 -7.99
C THR A 83 0.60 9.94 -9.27
N GLU A 84 1.49 9.13 -9.82
CA GLU A 84 1.26 8.28 -10.99
C GLU A 84 0.09 7.31 -10.78
N HIS A 85 -0.12 6.86 -9.55
CA HIS A 85 -1.23 5.97 -9.16
C HIS A 85 -2.46 6.72 -8.64
N GLY A 86 -2.58 8.02 -8.92
CA GLY A 86 -3.64 8.88 -8.39
C GLY A 86 -3.41 9.37 -6.95
N GLY A 87 -2.27 9.03 -6.34
CA GLY A 87 -1.84 9.47 -5.03
C GLY A 87 -2.63 8.90 -3.86
N TYR A 88 -2.35 9.41 -2.67
CA TYR A 88 -3.09 9.07 -1.44
C TYR A 88 -4.54 9.52 -1.49
N ARG A 89 -4.85 10.63 -2.16
CA ARG A 89 -6.24 11.11 -2.32
C ARG A 89 -7.11 10.05 -2.97
N THR A 90 -6.65 9.45 -4.07
CA THR A 90 -7.37 8.39 -4.77
C THR A 90 -7.45 7.13 -3.92
N ALA A 91 -6.31 6.68 -3.35
CA ALA A 91 -6.29 5.51 -2.48
C ALA A 91 -7.28 5.65 -1.30
N PHE A 92 -7.28 6.79 -0.62
CA PHE A 92 -8.21 7.06 0.48
C PHE A 92 -9.68 7.07 0.06
N SER A 93 -9.99 7.43 -1.19
CA SER A 93 -11.37 7.38 -1.69
C SER A 93 -11.90 5.95 -1.87
N HIS A 94 -11.02 4.95 -1.86
CA HIS A 94 -11.36 3.53 -1.96
C HIS A 94 -11.38 2.80 -0.61
N LEU A 95 -11.00 3.48 0.50
CA LEU A 95 -11.19 2.94 1.84
C LEU A 95 -12.68 2.87 2.20
N GLU A 96 -13.07 1.79 2.87
CA GLU A 96 -14.45 1.61 3.31
C GLU A 96 -14.74 2.35 4.62
N GLU A 97 -16.01 2.69 4.83
CA GLU A 97 -16.48 3.42 6.00
C GLU A 97 -16.08 2.75 7.32
N GLU A 98 -16.13 1.42 7.36
CA GLU A 98 -15.76 0.63 8.55
C GLU A 98 -14.28 0.85 8.96
N VAL A 99 -13.40 1.03 7.99
CA VAL A 99 -12.01 1.40 8.22
C VAL A 99 -11.93 2.84 8.72
N LEU A 100 -12.55 3.78 7.99
CA LEU A 100 -12.45 5.22 8.26
C LEU A 100 -12.98 5.63 9.64
N LYS A 101 -13.98 4.94 10.15
CA LYS A 101 -14.54 5.18 11.51
C LYS A 101 -13.55 4.94 12.64
N LYS A 102 -12.52 4.14 12.41
CA LYS A 102 -11.53 3.73 13.43
C LYS A 102 -10.10 4.11 13.06
N ALA A 103 -9.89 4.63 11.85
CA ALA A 103 -8.56 4.87 11.31
C ALA A 103 -7.86 6.05 11.97
N ALA A 104 -6.55 5.91 12.08
CA ALA A 104 -5.59 6.99 12.19
C ALA A 104 -4.47 6.74 11.16
N VAL A 105 -3.89 7.80 10.61
CA VAL A 105 -2.82 7.69 9.62
C VAL A 105 -1.48 7.96 10.28
N LEU A 106 -0.54 7.04 10.13
CA LEU A 106 0.88 7.26 10.36
C LEU A 106 1.55 7.43 9.00
N TYR A 107 1.95 8.65 8.66
CA TYR A 107 2.71 8.90 7.44
C TYR A 107 4.20 8.85 7.74
N ILE A 108 4.91 7.93 7.09
CA ILE A 108 6.36 7.81 7.20
C ILE A 108 6.97 8.67 6.10
N ASN A 109 7.53 9.82 6.51
CA ASN A 109 8.15 10.77 5.62
C ASN A 109 9.61 10.38 5.37
N VAL A 110 9.92 9.96 4.16
CA VAL A 110 11.27 9.53 3.76
C VAL A 110 11.73 10.38 2.60
N SER A 111 12.93 10.94 2.68
CA SER A 111 13.51 11.67 1.55
C SER A 111 13.71 10.75 0.34
N TRP A 112 13.72 11.34 -0.86
CA TRP A 112 13.94 10.59 -2.09
C TRP A 112 15.29 9.83 -2.06
N GLU A 113 16.34 10.49 -1.59
CA GLU A 113 17.68 9.90 -1.48
C GLU A 113 17.69 8.69 -0.55
N GLU A 114 16.98 8.78 0.56
CA GLU A 114 16.89 7.67 1.52
C GLU A 114 16.04 6.52 0.97
N SER A 115 14.93 6.81 0.28
CA SER A 115 14.13 5.80 -0.43
C SER A 115 14.97 5.04 -1.45
N LEU A 116 15.74 5.78 -2.27
CA LEU A 116 16.62 5.20 -3.27
C LEU A 116 17.72 4.34 -2.63
N ARG A 117 18.35 4.85 -1.55
CA ARG A 117 19.35 4.12 -0.80
C ARG A 117 18.81 2.81 -0.21
N LYS A 118 17.62 2.86 0.39
CA LYS A 118 16.95 1.68 0.98
C LYS A 118 16.59 0.66 -0.08
N ASN A 119 16.04 1.09 -1.22
CA ASN A 119 15.71 0.21 -2.34
C ASN A 119 16.94 -0.55 -2.85
N ARG A 120 18.04 0.16 -3.12
CA ARG A 120 19.30 -0.44 -3.58
C ARG A 120 19.91 -1.40 -2.56
N ARG A 121 19.85 -1.05 -1.26
CA ARG A 121 20.40 -1.89 -0.18
C ARG A 121 19.59 -3.18 0.01
N ARG A 122 18.28 -3.12 -0.21
CA ARG A 122 17.39 -4.28 -0.05
C ARG A 122 17.58 -5.30 -1.17
N TYR A 123 17.91 -4.85 -2.37
CA TYR A 123 18.01 -5.70 -3.54
C TYR A 123 19.13 -6.74 -3.42
N ASN A 124 18.76 -8.01 -3.60
CA ASN A 124 19.68 -9.13 -3.62
C ASN A 124 19.54 -9.91 -4.94
N PRO A 125 20.50 -9.77 -5.89
CA PRO A 125 20.40 -10.43 -7.19
C PRO A 125 20.50 -11.96 -7.12
N GLU A 126 20.99 -12.51 -5.99
CA GLU A 126 21.05 -13.97 -5.78
C GLU A 126 19.69 -14.55 -5.37
N LYS A 127 18.69 -13.70 -5.05
CA LYS A 127 17.35 -14.10 -4.62
C LYS A 127 16.28 -13.34 -5.40
N PRO A 128 16.20 -13.54 -6.73
CA PRO A 128 15.29 -12.77 -7.60
C PRO A 128 13.81 -12.93 -7.22
N ASP A 129 13.43 -14.09 -6.65
CA ASP A 129 12.05 -14.39 -6.27
C ASP A 129 11.72 -14.03 -4.80
N SER A 130 12.64 -13.33 -4.11
CA SER A 130 12.41 -12.95 -2.73
C SER A 130 11.59 -11.68 -2.62
N ILE A 131 10.39 -11.80 -2.07
CA ILE A 131 9.53 -10.65 -1.75
C ILE A 131 10.19 -9.68 -0.76
N LEU A 132 11.11 -10.15 0.09
CA LEU A 132 11.79 -9.34 1.09
C LEU A 132 13.06 -8.66 0.58
N GLU A 133 13.72 -9.27 -0.41
CA GLU A 133 15.02 -8.82 -0.92
C GLU A 133 14.92 -8.30 -2.37
N HIS A 134 13.70 -7.97 -2.82
CA HIS A 134 13.46 -7.38 -4.14
C HIS A 134 13.85 -5.89 -4.18
N GLY A 135 14.05 -5.36 -5.37
CA GLY A 135 14.25 -3.93 -5.63
C GLY A 135 13.67 -3.54 -6.98
N LEU A 136 13.18 -2.32 -7.06
CA LEU A 136 12.85 -1.70 -8.33
C LEU A 136 14.11 -1.10 -8.95
N SER A 137 14.15 -1.00 -10.29
CA SER A 137 15.15 -0.13 -10.93
C SER A 137 14.94 1.31 -10.46
N ASP A 138 16.01 2.10 -10.44
CA ASP A 138 15.93 3.50 -10.00
C ASP A 138 14.88 4.28 -10.81
N GLU A 139 14.82 4.05 -12.11
CA GLU A 139 13.85 4.66 -13.03
C GLU A 139 12.41 4.31 -12.66
N LYS A 140 12.12 3.02 -12.39
CA LYS A 140 10.79 2.60 -11.94
C LYS A 140 10.43 3.16 -10.58
N LEU A 141 11.37 3.17 -9.65
CA LEU A 141 11.15 3.73 -8.32
C LEU A 141 10.85 5.23 -8.42
N GLU A 142 11.60 5.97 -9.26
CA GLU A 142 11.38 7.39 -9.49
C GLU A 142 10.00 7.65 -10.09
N HIS A 143 9.66 6.95 -11.17
CA HIS A 143 8.39 7.10 -11.85
C HIS A 143 7.20 6.81 -10.94
N LEU A 144 7.26 5.74 -10.16
CA LEU A 144 6.14 5.26 -9.37
C LEU A 144 5.96 5.97 -8.01
N TYR A 145 7.06 6.44 -7.36
CA TYR A 145 7.01 6.81 -5.94
C TYR A 145 7.72 8.12 -5.57
N LYS A 146 8.44 8.79 -6.48
CA LYS A 146 9.15 10.03 -6.15
C LYS A 146 8.19 11.16 -5.80
N GLU A 147 7.15 11.33 -6.61
CA GLU A 147 6.16 12.38 -6.44
C GLU A 147 4.94 11.85 -5.70
N THR A 148 4.58 12.50 -4.60
CA THR A 148 3.40 12.14 -3.80
C THR A 148 2.51 13.37 -3.59
N ASP A 149 1.23 13.16 -3.37
CA ASP A 149 0.25 14.20 -3.07
C ASP A 149 0.01 14.38 -1.56
N TRP A 150 0.85 13.79 -0.70
CA TRP A 150 0.67 13.84 0.74
C TRP A 150 0.58 15.27 1.28
N GLN A 151 1.44 16.16 0.82
CA GLN A 151 1.42 17.56 1.24
C GLN A 151 0.09 18.23 0.92
N ASP A 152 -0.48 17.94 -0.24
CA ASP A 152 -1.78 18.47 -0.66
C ASP A 152 -2.95 17.89 0.13
N VAL A 153 -2.87 16.63 0.50
CA VAL A 153 -3.87 15.93 1.30
C VAL A 153 -3.88 16.44 2.75
N SER A 154 -2.69 16.67 3.34
CA SER A 154 -2.52 17.02 4.75
C SER A 154 -2.55 18.52 5.04
N LYS A 155 -2.26 19.40 4.05
CA LYS A 155 -2.10 20.86 4.27
C LYS A 155 -3.30 21.59 4.90
N LYS A 156 -4.50 21.07 4.73
CA LYS A 156 -5.73 21.72 5.19
C LYS A 156 -5.89 21.74 6.71
N ASN A 157 -5.33 20.78 7.38
CA ASN A 157 -5.42 20.67 8.84
C ASN A 157 -4.19 19.93 9.39
N LYS A 158 -3.67 20.39 10.53
CA LYS A 158 -2.46 19.81 11.15
C LYS A 158 -2.74 18.58 12.03
N ILE A 159 -3.98 18.23 12.26
CA ILE A 159 -4.39 17.18 13.19
C ILE A 159 -5.08 16.02 12.47
N TYR A 160 -5.82 16.31 11.39
CA TYR A 160 -6.58 15.29 10.66
C TYR A 160 -6.57 15.53 9.15
N VAL A 161 -6.73 14.45 8.42
CA VAL A 161 -7.00 14.46 6.95
C VAL A 161 -8.49 14.25 6.72
N PRO A 162 -9.13 15.07 5.89
CA PRO A 162 -10.53 14.83 5.51
C PRO A 162 -10.59 13.73 4.45
N ILE A 163 -11.16 12.57 4.81
CA ILE A 163 -11.33 11.43 3.92
C ILE A 163 -12.82 11.08 3.86
N GLN A 164 -13.47 11.22 2.71
CA GLN A 164 -14.90 10.86 2.50
C GLN A 164 -15.84 11.42 3.60
N GLY A 165 -15.57 12.65 4.07
CA GLY A 165 -16.34 13.29 5.14
C GLY A 165 -15.90 12.94 6.57
N TYR A 166 -15.02 11.97 6.75
CA TYR A 166 -14.41 11.64 8.05
C TYR A 166 -13.21 12.53 8.33
N LYS A 167 -13.01 12.88 9.61
CA LYS A 167 -11.81 13.56 10.11
C LYS A 167 -10.85 12.51 10.67
N VAL A 168 -10.02 11.97 9.82
CA VAL A 168 -9.08 10.90 10.19
C VAL A 168 -7.82 11.53 10.80
N PRO A 169 -7.51 11.30 12.07
CA PRO A 169 -6.28 11.83 12.70
C PRO A 169 -5.04 11.33 11.98
N TYR A 170 -3.99 12.13 11.99
CA TYR A 170 -2.71 11.69 11.45
C TYR A 170 -1.52 12.19 12.25
N VAL A 171 -0.40 11.51 12.08
CA VAL A 171 0.92 11.91 12.55
C VAL A 171 1.94 11.63 11.43
N VAL A 172 2.94 12.49 11.34
CA VAL A 172 4.09 12.30 10.45
C VAL A 172 5.26 11.80 11.28
N PHE A 173 5.93 10.79 10.79
CA PHE A 173 7.17 10.27 11.32
C PHE A 173 8.29 10.58 10.32
N ASP A 174 9.25 11.41 10.74
CA ASP A 174 10.42 11.84 9.97
C ASP A 174 11.66 10.99 10.29
#